data_fb7a82646f864b2d4c54142010630ee7
#
_entry.id   fb7a82646f864b2d4c54142010630ee7
#
_cell.length_a   1.000
_cell.length_b   1.000
_cell.length_c   1.000
_cell.angle_alpha   90.00
_cell.angle_beta   90.00
_cell.angle_gamma   90.00
#
_symmetry.space_group_name_H-M   'P 1'
#
loop_
_entity.id
_entity.type
_entity.pdbx_description
1 polymer ?
#
loop_
_entity_poly.entity_id
_entity_poly.type
_entity_poly.pdbx_seq_one_letter_code
_entity_poly.pdbx_strand_id
1 'polypeptide(L)'
;MRVAWLSSRQSQRRFLLSAILSAFTVWFLLPSSPKHEEQPAELARQYPMLWRHVHTFNGTGGAWYIPPSWLSSTDVQPETIVDAALLASQAAKSNKNRFIDHSNIPLLLHQTWKNRRVEKWSDLLRASVEKWLHYVVADDMAYFFWEDDGIERMLAEFEPDFAHRFGFLPSNVERADVFRILVLKWFGGIYADVDTRPLRQPTSWVSSSDLAPWSDSVTQMRFSFDNPVSSILGIEADCAPHKSDYWRMGYSYPVQLTQWALASSAGHAVLLRFMDNLQRRMDGVARRNRGNINTPEAIKELRQIGPLCLTGPVAVTVAVKTWLEERTGLRWNALTGSGDGGRSKLVEDVLILPITGFRTRQIRQYGLEAGHRPLSSSLAPGARIVAHLRPESRVRESLSDLVWVVQKLVEAARLTRSQATIEEGGRVFHYA
;
A
#
# COMPACT_ATOMS: atom_id res chain seq x y z
N MET A 1 -45.09 45.28 4.80
CA MET A 1 -44.99 44.16 3.85
C MET A 1 -43.62 43.46 3.81
N ARG A 2 -42.87 43.29 4.90
CA ARG A 2 -41.54 42.61 4.91
C ARG A 2 -41.50 41.30 5.72
N VAL A 3 -42.58 40.91 6.40
CA VAL A 3 -42.58 39.73 7.28
C VAL A 3 -43.06 38.45 6.61
N ALA A 4 -43.84 38.53 5.53
CA ALA A 4 -44.39 37.36 4.83
C ALA A 4 -43.39 36.60 3.97
N TRP A 5 -42.25 37.20 3.56
CA TRP A 5 -41.26 36.59 2.67
C TRP A 5 -40.26 35.67 3.40
N LEU A 6 -40.05 35.91 4.68
CA LEU A 6 -39.12 35.10 5.51
C LEU A 6 -39.74 33.75 5.94
N SER A 7 -41.07 33.70 6.11
CA SER A 7 -41.76 32.46 6.50
C SER A 7 -41.75 31.40 5.39
N SER A 8 -41.80 31.83 4.11
CA SER A 8 -41.82 30.91 2.96
C SER A 8 -40.46 30.18 2.75
N ARG A 9 -39.33 30.86 2.97
CA ARG A 9 -38.00 30.23 2.82
C ARG A 9 -37.69 29.25 3.94
N GLN A 10 -38.19 29.47 5.13
CA GLN A 10 -38.01 28.58 6.26
C GLN A 10 -38.88 27.32 6.12
N SER A 11 -40.09 27.47 5.59
CA SER A 11 -40.98 26.38 5.25
C SER A 11 -40.40 25.53 4.11
N GLN A 12 -39.87 26.13 3.06
CA GLN A 12 -39.21 25.42 1.96
C GLN A 12 -37.96 24.66 2.39
N ARG A 13 -37.13 25.23 3.28
CA ARG A 13 -35.96 24.52 3.85
C ARG A 13 -36.38 23.33 4.73
N ARG A 14 -37.44 23.44 5.52
CA ARG A 14 -37.96 22.33 6.31
C ARG A 14 -38.54 21.21 5.44
N PHE A 15 -39.22 21.59 4.36
CA PHE A 15 -39.75 20.64 3.37
C PHE A 15 -38.63 19.91 2.62
N LEU A 16 -37.58 20.62 2.21
CA LEU A 16 -36.39 20.02 1.57
C LEU A 16 -35.65 19.08 2.51
N LEU A 17 -35.43 19.46 3.76
CA LEU A 17 -34.79 18.60 4.77
C LEU A 17 -35.64 17.37 5.07
N SER A 18 -36.94 17.51 5.18
CA SER A 18 -37.87 16.36 5.36
C SER A 18 -37.86 15.44 4.15
N ALA A 19 -37.87 15.97 2.93
CA ALA A 19 -37.80 15.17 1.71
C ALA A 19 -36.46 14.43 1.55
N ILE A 20 -35.33 15.06 1.90
CA ILE A 20 -34.02 14.44 1.90
C ILE A 20 -33.97 13.34 2.98
N LEU A 21 -34.49 13.60 4.19
CA LEU A 21 -34.53 12.58 5.24
C LEU A 21 -35.40 11.39 4.85
N SER A 22 -36.57 11.66 4.23
CA SER A 22 -37.45 10.59 3.73
C SER A 22 -36.83 9.79 2.58
N ALA A 23 -36.14 10.45 1.65
CA ALA A 23 -35.41 9.79 0.58
C ALA A 23 -34.25 8.93 1.14
N PHE A 24 -33.54 9.41 2.15
CA PHE A 24 -32.51 8.65 2.86
C PHE A 24 -33.10 7.44 3.58
N THR A 25 -34.27 7.59 4.24
CA THR A 25 -34.93 6.49 4.96
C THR A 25 -35.46 5.44 3.97
N VAL A 26 -36.04 5.85 2.85
CA VAL A 26 -36.48 4.95 1.79
C VAL A 26 -35.30 4.22 1.14
N TRP A 27 -34.18 4.90 0.91
CA TRP A 27 -32.97 4.28 0.36
C TRP A 27 -32.33 3.28 1.34
N PHE A 28 -32.42 3.53 2.65
CA PHE A 28 -31.96 2.58 3.68
C PHE A 28 -32.91 1.41 3.89
N LEU A 29 -34.20 1.59 3.61
CA LEU A 29 -35.24 0.55 3.76
C LEU A 29 -35.48 -0.24 2.47
N LEU A 30 -35.00 0.24 1.32
CA LEU A 30 -35.00 -0.58 0.11
C LEU A 30 -34.07 -1.77 0.36
N PRO A 31 -34.59 -3.01 0.31
CA PRO A 31 -33.72 -4.17 0.40
C PRO A 31 -32.69 -4.05 -0.71
N SER A 32 -31.41 -4.03 -0.34
CA SER A 32 -30.34 -4.21 -1.31
C SER A 32 -30.70 -5.45 -2.11
N SER A 33 -30.83 -5.30 -3.42
CA SER A 33 -31.12 -6.42 -4.33
C SER A 33 -30.37 -7.64 -3.84
N PRO A 34 -31.01 -8.80 -3.69
CA PRO A 34 -30.32 -10.00 -3.26
C PRO A 34 -29.14 -10.15 -4.20
N LYS A 35 -27.93 -10.08 -3.65
CA LYS A 35 -26.74 -10.41 -4.42
C LYS A 35 -27.00 -11.84 -4.88
N HIS A 36 -27.19 -12.03 -6.17
CA HIS A 36 -27.21 -13.35 -6.74
C HIS A 36 -25.94 -14.03 -6.27
N GLU A 37 -26.04 -14.99 -5.39
CA GLU A 37 -24.91 -15.85 -5.04
C GLU A 37 -24.58 -16.58 -6.34
N GLU A 38 -23.51 -16.13 -6.99
CA GLU A 38 -23.05 -16.74 -8.23
C GLU A 38 -22.77 -18.22 -7.95
N GLN A 39 -23.30 -19.08 -8.79
CA GLN A 39 -23.14 -20.52 -8.58
C GLN A 39 -21.63 -20.89 -8.69
N PRO A 40 -21.12 -21.78 -7.84
CA PRO A 40 -19.72 -22.20 -7.85
C PRO A 40 -19.20 -22.59 -9.23
N ALA A 41 -20.04 -23.27 -10.04
CA ALA A 41 -19.68 -23.67 -11.41
C ALA A 41 -19.47 -22.46 -12.36
N GLU A 42 -20.22 -21.37 -12.18
CA GLU A 42 -20.07 -20.14 -12.95
C GLU A 42 -18.76 -19.44 -12.60
N LEU A 43 -18.45 -19.32 -11.31
CA LEU A 43 -17.20 -18.75 -10.82
C LEU A 43 -15.98 -19.54 -11.31
N ALA A 44 -16.04 -20.87 -11.27
CA ALA A 44 -14.99 -21.74 -11.75
C ALA A 44 -14.75 -21.56 -13.28
N ARG A 45 -15.81 -21.29 -14.05
CA ARG A 45 -15.72 -21.03 -15.49
C ARG A 45 -15.14 -19.64 -15.77
N GLN A 46 -15.57 -18.63 -15.00
CA GLN A 46 -15.15 -17.23 -15.21
C GLN A 46 -13.76 -16.95 -14.70
N TYR A 47 -13.34 -17.59 -13.59
CA TYR A 47 -12.06 -17.40 -12.92
C TYR A 47 -11.37 -18.74 -12.67
N PRO A 48 -10.95 -19.47 -13.73
CA PRO A 48 -10.45 -20.84 -13.63
C PRO A 48 -9.14 -20.96 -12.84
N MET A 49 -8.23 -19.99 -12.96
CA MET A 49 -6.95 -20.03 -12.25
C MET A 49 -7.14 -19.74 -10.76
N LEU A 50 -7.94 -18.72 -10.43
CA LEU A 50 -8.31 -18.40 -9.06
C LEU A 50 -9.03 -19.58 -8.40
N TRP A 51 -9.97 -20.19 -9.10
CA TRP A 51 -10.70 -21.36 -8.61
C TRP A 51 -9.76 -22.51 -8.30
N ARG A 52 -8.90 -22.86 -9.25
CA ARG A 52 -7.94 -23.98 -9.14
C ARG A 52 -6.87 -23.75 -8.07
N HIS A 53 -6.25 -22.58 -8.05
CA HIS A 53 -5.04 -22.32 -7.26
C HIS A 53 -5.30 -21.67 -5.92
N VAL A 54 -6.50 -21.11 -5.67
CA VAL A 54 -6.84 -20.47 -4.42
C VAL A 54 -8.07 -21.12 -3.77
N HIS A 55 -9.21 -21.18 -4.48
CA HIS A 55 -10.47 -21.62 -3.87
C HIS A 55 -10.46 -23.10 -3.48
N THR A 56 -10.08 -24.00 -4.40
CA THR A 56 -10.06 -25.45 -4.17
C THR A 56 -8.77 -25.96 -3.53
N PHE A 57 -7.81 -25.07 -3.29
CA PHE A 57 -6.55 -25.44 -2.70
C PHE A 57 -6.71 -25.79 -1.22
N ASN A 58 -6.21 -26.95 -0.79
CA ASN A 58 -6.34 -27.44 0.57
C ASN A 58 -5.00 -27.36 1.32
N GLY A 59 -4.45 -26.15 1.48
CA GLY A 59 -3.23 -25.90 2.24
C GLY A 59 -3.49 -25.24 3.58
N THR A 60 -2.58 -25.43 4.53
CA THR A 60 -2.62 -24.80 5.84
C THR A 60 -2.00 -23.39 5.77
N GLY A 61 -2.72 -22.39 6.27
CA GLY A 61 -2.25 -21.00 6.33
C GLY A 61 -2.41 -20.21 5.04
N GLY A 62 -2.96 -20.82 3.97
CA GLY A 62 -3.17 -20.17 2.71
C GLY A 62 -3.16 -21.10 1.52
N ALA A 63 -2.97 -20.53 0.34
CA ALA A 63 -2.82 -21.30 -0.90
C ALA A 63 -1.50 -20.95 -1.58
N TRP A 64 -0.93 -21.91 -2.32
CA TRP A 64 0.31 -21.67 -3.06
C TRP A 64 0.35 -22.43 -4.39
N TYR A 65 1.19 -21.92 -5.26
CA TYR A 65 1.61 -22.56 -6.49
C TYR A 65 3.12 -22.44 -6.61
N ILE A 66 3.81 -23.56 -6.74
CA ILE A 66 5.24 -23.62 -7.05
C ILE A 66 5.35 -24.31 -8.41
N PRO A 67 6.02 -23.70 -9.39
CA PRO A 67 6.19 -24.34 -10.69
C PRO A 67 6.81 -25.73 -10.56
N PRO A 68 6.29 -26.76 -11.26
CA PRO A 68 6.87 -28.10 -11.19
C PRO A 68 8.36 -28.14 -11.58
N SER A 69 8.79 -27.23 -12.46
CA SER A 69 10.19 -27.06 -12.88
C SER A 69 11.13 -26.62 -11.75
N TRP A 70 10.58 -26.12 -10.63
CA TRP A 70 11.37 -25.68 -9.48
C TRP A 70 11.59 -26.79 -8.46
N LEU A 71 10.80 -27.86 -8.51
CA LEU A 71 10.80 -28.95 -7.54
C LEU A 71 11.62 -30.13 -8.07
N SER A 72 12.33 -30.79 -7.17
CA SER A 72 12.96 -32.09 -7.44
C SER A 72 12.07 -33.22 -6.94
N SER A 73 12.29 -34.43 -7.44
CA SER A 73 11.56 -35.63 -6.96
C SER A 73 11.86 -36.00 -5.51
N THR A 74 12.91 -35.41 -4.93
CA THR A 74 13.33 -35.62 -3.53
C THR A 74 12.79 -34.57 -2.56
N ASP A 75 12.17 -33.50 -3.08
CA ASP A 75 11.64 -32.44 -2.23
C ASP A 75 10.42 -32.94 -1.45
N VAL A 76 10.43 -32.64 -0.16
CA VAL A 76 9.28 -32.90 0.71
C VAL A 76 8.14 -31.96 0.30
N GLN A 77 6.94 -32.51 0.15
CA GLN A 77 5.77 -31.68 -0.16
C GLN A 77 5.47 -30.75 1.03
N PRO A 78 5.32 -29.43 0.80
CA PRO A 78 5.05 -28.49 1.87
C PRO A 78 3.65 -28.72 2.47
N GLU A 79 3.57 -28.72 3.80
CA GLU A 79 2.31 -28.89 4.54
C GLU A 79 1.66 -27.53 4.85
N THR A 80 2.47 -26.47 4.96
CA THR A 80 2.02 -25.11 5.25
C THR A 80 2.50 -24.13 4.19
N ILE A 81 1.84 -22.96 4.11
CA ILE A 81 2.29 -21.90 3.24
C ILE A 81 3.69 -21.39 3.57
N VAL A 82 4.10 -21.50 4.84
CA VAL A 82 5.44 -21.13 5.32
C VAL A 82 6.49 -22.07 4.72
N ASP A 83 6.26 -23.38 4.82
CA ASP A 83 7.13 -24.39 4.22
C ASP A 83 7.24 -24.19 2.70
N ALA A 84 6.10 -23.93 2.06
CA ALA A 84 6.03 -23.71 0.62
C ALA A 84 6.82 -22.47 0.21
N ALA A 85 6.70 -21.35 0.95
CA ALA A 85 7.43 -20.13 0.67
C ALA A 85 8.94 -20.30 0.89
N LEU A 86 9.34 -21.03 1.94
CA LEU A 86 10.74 -21.35 2.21
C LEU A 86 11.33 -22.22 1.11
N LEU A 87 10.64 -23.29 0.72
CA LEU A 87 11.04 -24.19 -0.36
C LEU A 87 11.22 -23.42 -1.69
N ALA A 88 10.25 -22.61 -2.06
CA ALA A 88 10.32 -21.82 -3.30
C ALA A 88 11.44 -20.77 -3.24
N SER A 89 11.64 -20.10 -2.10
CA SER A 89 12.74 -19.15 -1.93
C SER A 89 14.11 -19.82 -2.06
N GLN A 90 14.26 -21.03 -1.56
CA GLN A 90 15.47 -21.83 -1.72
C GLN A 90 15.65 -22.31 -3.15
N ALA A 91 14.58 -22.82 -3.76
CA ALA A 91 14.58 -23.25 -5.15
C ALA A 91 14.92 -22.11 -6.11
N ALA A 92 14.44 -20.89 -5.86
CA ALA A 92 14.78 -19.73 -6.69
C ALA A 92 16.30 -19.49 -6.75
N LYS A 93 17.01 -19.63 -5.63
CA LYS A 93 18.47 -19.40 -5.54
C LYS A 93 19.30 -20.37 -6.41
N SER A 94 18.74 -21.52 -6.77
CA SER A 94 19.45 -22.51 -7.59
C SER A 94 19.52 -22.16 -9.07
N ASN A 95 18.72 -21.20 -9.56
CA ASN A 95 18.66 -20.86 -10.98
C ASN A 95 18.41 -19.35 -11.18
N LYS A 96 19.35 -18.69 -11.87
CA LYS A 96 19.28 -17.25 -12.18
C LYS A 96 18.03 -16.84 -12.99
N ASN A 97 17.46 -17.74 -13.78
CA ASN A 97 16.24 -17.48 -14.55
C ASN A 97 14.98 -17.36 -13.65
N ARG A 98 15.10 -17.63 -12.35
CA ARG A 98 14.03 -17.49 -11.36
C ARG A 98 14.07 -16.14 -10.61
N PHE A 99 14.68 -15.14 -11.24
CA PHE A 99 14.77 -13.78 -10.74
C PHE A 99 14.22 -12.79 -11.77
N ILE A 100 13.78 -11.63 -11.32
CA ILE A 100 13.48 -10.51 -12.22
C ILE A 100 14.78 -10.16 -12.96
N ASP A 101 14.70 -9.90 -14.24
CA ASP A 101 15.86 -9.54 -15.07
C ASP A 101 16.65 -8.39 -14.45
N HIS A 102 17.97 -8.46 -14.52
CA HIS A 102 18.89 -7.47 -13.92
C HIS A 102 18.75 -7.27 -12.41
N SER A 103 18.18 -8.23 -11.67
CA SER A 103 17.94 -8.09 -10.24
C SER A 103 18.32 -9.33 -9.42
N ASN A 104 18.36 -9.15 -8.09
CA ASN A 104 18.45 -10.21 -7.08
C ASN A 104 17.07 -10.55 -6.48
N ILE A 105 15.98 -10.17 -7.13
CA ILE A 105 14.62 -10.34 -6.62
C ILE A 105 14.02 -11.60 -7.20
N PRO A 106 13.72 -12.62 -6.38
CA PRO A 106 13.19 -13.89 -6.88
C PRO A 106 11.76 -13.74 -7.41
N LEU A 107 11.38 -14.57 -8.36
CA LEU A 107 10.05 -14.60 -8.98
C LEU A 107 9.02 -15.30 -8.08
N LEU A 108 8.84 -14.75 -6.86
CA LEU A 108 7.81 -15.14 -5.90
C LEU A 108 6.80 -14.01 -5.78
N LEU A 109 5.52 -14.31 -5.91
CA LEU A 109 4.46 -13.33 -5.69
C LEU A 109 3.70 -13.65 -4.40
N HIS A 110 3.61 -12.67 -3.52
CA HIS A 110 2.88 -12.75 -2.26
C HIS A 110 1.69 -11.80 -2.28
N GLN A 111 0.51 -12.33 -1.94
CA GLN A 111 -0.71 -11.58 -1.72
C GLN A 111 -1.34 -12.01 -0.39
N THR A 112 -2.12 -11.17 0.26
CA THR A 112 -2.85 -11.53 1.48
C THR A 112 -4.29 -11.04 1.44
N TRP A 113 -5.18 -11.85 1.96
CA TRP A 113 -6.57 -11.50 2.20
C TRP A 113 -7.11 -12.32 3.36
N LYS A 114 -8.19 -11.83 4.00
CA LYS A 114 -8.78 -12.43 5.19
C LYS A 114 -9.22 -13.89 5.06
N ASN A 115 -9.54 -14.36 3.85
CA ASN A 115 -9.91 -15.76 3.59
C ASN A 115 -10.00 -16.07 2.09
N ARG A 116 -10.03 -17.36 1.75
CA ARG A 116 -10.16 -17.89 0.38
C ARG A 116 -11.61 -18.09 -0.07
N ARG A 117 -12.60 -17.48 0.58
CA ARG A 117 -14.01 -17.57 0.18
C ARG A 117 -14.26 -16.70 -1.03
N VAL A 118 -13.78 -17.17 -2.19
CA VAL A 118 -13.78 -16.45 -3.48
C VAL A 118 -15.20 -16.05 -3.89
N GLU A 119 -16.20 -16.82 -3.52
CA GLU A 119 -17.62 -16.55 -3.75
C GLU A 119 -18.10 -15.26 -3.05
N LYS A 120 -17.43 -14.86 -1.96
CA LYS A 120 -17.74 -13.64 -1.21
C LYS A 120 -16.91 -12.43 -1.64
N TRP A 121 -15.99 -12.61 -2.58
CA TRP A 121 -15.16 -11.53 -3.07
C TRP A 121 -15.91 -10.68 -4.10
N SER A 122 -15.50 -9.43 -4.28
CA SER A 122 -15.98 -8.62 -5.40
C SER A 122 -15.36 -9.10 -6.71
N ASP A 123 -16.05 -8.87 -7.84
CA ASP A 123 -15.52 -9.17 -9.18
C ASP A 123 -14.16 -8.52 -9.43
N LEU A 124 -13.95 -7.32 -8.87
CA LEU A 124 -12.67 -6.64 -8.96
C LEU A 124 -11.53 -7.46 -8.36
N LEU A 125 -11.71 -8.00 -7.15
CA LEU A 125 -10.71 -8.83 -6.48
C LEU A 125 -10.50 -10.13 -7.24
N ARG A 126 -11.59 -10.83 -7.63
CA ARG A 126 -11.52 -12.06 -8.41
C ARG A 126 -10.73 -11.85 -9.70
N ALA A 127 -11.11 -10.84 -10.49
CA ALA A 127 -10.43 -10.54 -11.75
C ALA A 127 -8.98 -10.06 -11.57
N SER A 128 -8.65 -9.46 -10.43
CA SER A 128 -7.29 -9.01 -10.13
C SER A 128 -6.39 -10.20 -9.81
N VAL A 129 -6.81 -11.09 -8.91
CA VAL A 129 -6.04 -12.29 -8.55
C VAL A 129 -5.97 -13.25 -9.73
N GLU A 130 -7.07 -13.45 -10.48
CA GLU A 130 -7.07 -14.24 -11.72
C GLU A 130 -6.01 -13.74 -12.70
N LYS A 131 -5.92 -12.41 -12.90
CA LYS A 131 -4.93 -11.81 -13.79
C LYS A 131 -3.50 -12.04 -13.29
N TRP A 132 -3.25 -11.95 -11.99
CA TRP A 132 -1.94 -12.28 -11.42
C TRP A 132 -1.57 -13.73 -11.65
N LEU A 133 -2.47 -14.66 -11.41
CA LEU A 133 -2.23 -16.09 -11.60
C LEU A 133 -1.91 -16.45 -13.06
N HIS A 134 -2.55 -15.78 -14.03
CA HIS A 134 -2.20 -15.94 -15.43
C HIS A 134 -0.74 -15.56 -15.72
N TYR A 135 -0.25 -14.44 -15.15
CA TYR A 135 1.15 -14.03 -15.32
C TYR A 135 2.10 -14.98 -14.58
N VAL A 136 1.76 -15.36 -13.36
CA VAL A 136 2.54 -16.27 -12.52
C VAL A 136 2.81 -17.59 -13.27
N VAL A 137 1.77 -18.20 -13.81
CA VAL A 137 1.92 -19.49 -14.52
C VAL A 137 2.65 -19.33 -15.85
N ALA A 138 2.41 -18.23 -16.59
CA ALA A 138 3.05 -17.97 -17.87
C ALA A 138 4.56 -17.67 -17.72
N ASP A 139 4.96 -17.02 -16.61
CA ASP A 139 6.35 -16.63 -16.34
C ASP A 139 7.11 -17.65 -15.47
N ASP A 140 6.55 -18.85 -15.24
CA ASP A 140 7.15 -19.87 -14.36
C ASP A 140 7.51 -19.32 -12.96
N MET A 141 6.58 -18.55 -12.35
CA MET A 141 6.73 -17.92 -11.04
C MET A 141 6.03 -18.73 -9.94
N ALA A 142 6.50 -18.61 -8.71
CA ALA A 142 5.78 -19.11 -7.55
C ALA A 142 4.78 -18.08 -7.02
N TYR A 143 3.66 -18.54 -6.47
CA TYR A 143 2.56 -17.72 -5.95
C TYR A 143 2.16 -18.16 -4.55
N PHE A 144 1.90 -17.19 -3.67
CA PHE A 144 1.50 -17.39 -2.28
C PHE A 144 0.36 -16.47 -1.92
N PHE A 145 -0.77 -17.07 -1.57
CA PHE A 145 -1.94 -16.39 -1.05
C PHE A 145 -2.04 -16.66 0.45
N TRP A 146 -1.69 -15.67 1.27
CA TRP A 146 -1.59 -15.78 2.72
C TRP A 146 -2.92 -15.46 3.39
N GLU A 147 -3.35 -16.32 4.31
CA GLU A 147 -4.43 -16.08 5.27
C GLU A 147 -3.84 -15.70 6.63
N ASP A 148 -4.69 -15.24 7.56
CA ASP A 148 -4.25 -14.73 8.86
C ASP A 148 -3.46 -15.78 9.66
N ASP A 149 -3.90 -17.05 9.64
CA ASP A 149 -3.19 -18.15 10.33
C ASP A 149 -1.82 -18.48 9.71
N GLY A 150 -1.66 -18.30 8.42
CA GLY A 150 -0.35 -18.40 7.76
C GLY A 150 0.60 -17.29 8.17
N ILE A 151 0.07 -16.06 8.32
CA ILE A 151 0.84 -14.92 8.83
C ILE A 151 1.26 -15.16 10.27
N GLU A 152 0.36 -15.65 11.12
CA GLU A 152 0.68 -15.97 12.52
C GLU A 152 1.76 -17.06 12.64
N ARG A 153 1.70 -18.11 11.81
CA ARG A 153 2.75 -19.13 11.73
C ARG A 153 4.09 -18.56 11.32
N MET A 154 4.11 -17.74 10.26
CA MET A 154 5.35 -17.07 9.81
C MET A 154 5.95 -16.21 10.93
N LEU A 155 5.13 -15.45 11.65
CA LEU A 155 5.59 -14.65 12.79
C LEU A 155 6.16 -15.52 13.91
N ALA A 156 5.48 -16.61 14.27
CA ALA A 156 5.94 -17.51 15.33
C ALA A 156 7.29 -18.16 15.00
N GLU A 157 7.51 -18.48 13.73
CA GLU A 157 8.73 -19.16 13.27
C GLU A 157 9.90 -18.18 13.05
N PHE A 158 9.64 -17.04 12.37
CA PHE A 158 10.71 -16.16 11.92
C PHE A 158 10.85 -14.87 12.73
N GLU A 159 9.82 -14.45 13.47
CA GLU A 159 9.77 -13.21 14.23
C GLU A 159 9.22 -13.43 15.65
N PRO A 160 9.68 -14.44 16.42
CA PRO A 160 9.09 -14.80 17.71
C PRO A 160 9.10 -13.61 18.70
N ASP A 161 10.15 -12.80 18.70
CA ASP A 161 10.27 -11.61 19.55
C ASP A 161 9.30 -10.49 19.16
N PHE A 162 8.89 -10.42 17.90
CA PHE A 162 7.97 -9.42 17.38
C PHE A 162 6.52 -9.92 17.35
N ALA A 163 6.26 -11.23 17.33
CA ALA A 163 4.94 -11.83 17.19
C ALA A 163 3.94 -11.28 18.20
N HIS A 164 4.35 -11.15 19.48
CA HIS A 164 3.51 -10.57 20.53
C HIS A 164 3.15 -9.09 20.23
N ARG A 165 4.10 -8.30 19.73
CA ARG A 165 3.90 -6.89 19.42
C ARG A 165 2.99 -6.68 18.20
N PHE A 166 3.06 -7.60 17.24
CA PHE A 166 2.20 -7.59 16.06
C PHE A 166 0.71 -7.61 16.43
N GLY A 167 0.34 -8.34 17.47
CA GLY A 167 -1.03 -8.39 18.01
C GLY A 167 -1.54 -7.04 18.54
N PHE A 168 -0.66 -6.11 18.94
CA PHE A 168 -1.02 -4.78 19.45
C PHE A 168 -1.08 -3.69 18.37
N LEU A 169 -0.79 -4.03 17.12
CA LEU A 169 -1.04 -3.11 16.01
C LEU A 169 -2.54 -2.78 15.96
N PRO A 170 -2.90 -1.48 15.84
CA PRO A 170 -4.26 -1.00 16.10
C PRO A 170 -5.35 -1.58 15.21
N SER A 171 -5.03 -1.96 13.98
CA SER A 171 -6.00 -2.51 13.02
C SER A 171 -5.37 -3.54 12.07
N ASN A 172 -6.24 -4.20 11.29
CA ASN A 172 -5.81 -5.14 10.25
C ASN A 172 -5.04 -4.45 9.13
N VAL A 173 -5.22 -3.12 8.93
CA VAL A 173 -4.47 -2.36 7.93
C VAL A 173 -3.00 -2.33 8.33
N GLU A 174 -2.68 -1.95 9.58
CA GLU A 174 -1.30 -1.93 10.06
C GLU A 174 -0.68 -3.34 10.07
N ARG A 175 -1.46 -4.38 10.36
CA ARG A 175 -0.98 -5.77 10.31
C ARG A 175 -0.63 -6.18 8.88
N ALA A 176 -1.48 -5.86 7.90
CA ALA A 176 -1.18 -6.11 6.49
C ALA A 176 0.04 -5.31 6.01
N ASP A 177 0.17 -4.05 6.46
CA ASP A 177 1.31 -3.19 6.15
C ASP A 177 2.64 -3.77 6.65
N VAL A 178 2.65 -4.32 7.85
CA VAL A 178 3.83 -4.97 8.43
C VAL A 178 4.09 -6.32 7.76
N PHE A 179 3.03 -7.10 7.51
CA PHE A 179 3.17 -8.39 6.85
C PHE A 179 3.86 -8.28 5.49
N ARG A 180 3.51 -7.30 4.64
CA ARG A 180 4.15 -7.13 3.31
C ARG A 180 5.66 -6.87 3.39
N ILE A 181 6.12 -6.24 4.48
CA ILE A 181 7.56 -6.05 4.73
C ILE A 181 8.19 -7.34 5.22
N LEU A 182 7.54 -8.04 6.15
CA LEU A 182 8.07 -9.27 6.73
C LEU A 182 8.17 -10.40 5.72
N VAL A 183 7.15 -10.59 4.89
CA VAL A 183 7.18 -11.66 3.88
C VAL A 183 8.32 -11.46 2.88
N LEU A 184 8.59 -10.22 2.47
CA LEU A 184 9.73 -9.90 1.61
C LEU A 184 11.07 -9.96 2.37
N LYS A 185 11.09 -9.60 3.66
CA LYS A 185 12.28 -9.72 4.49
C LYS A 185 12.77 -11.16 4.54
N TRP A 186 11.87 -12.14 4.63
CA TRP A 186 12.23 -13.54 4.83
C TRP A 186 12.37 -14.32 3.52
N PHE A 187 11.47 -14.14 2.59
CA PHE A 187 11.43 -14.93 1.36
C PHE A 187 11.89 -14.17 0.12
N GLY A 188 11.86 -12.83 0.17
CA GLY A 188 12.04 -12.00 -1.04
C GLY A 188 10.86 -12.07 -1.99
N GLY A 189 11.01 -11.51 -3.19
CA GLY A 189 9.99 -11.56 -4.22
C GLY A 189 9.21 -10.26 -4.37
N ILE A 190 7.99 -10.39 -4.81
CA ILE A 190 7.04 -9.31 -5.08
C ILE A 190 5.90 -9.42 -4.08
N TYR A 191 5.55 -8.33 -3.40
CA TYR A 191 4.28 -8.18 -2.73
C TYR A 191 3.37 -7.27 -3.57
N ALA A 192 2.11 -7.64 -3.70
CA ALA A 192 1.10 -6.80 -4.35
C ALA A 192 -0.26 -6.99 -3.68
N ASP A 193 -0.96 -5.90 -3.34
CA ASP A 193 -2.32 -5.99 -2.78
C ASP A 193 -3.25 -6.74 -3.75
N VAL A 194 -4.22 -7.47 -3.23
CA VAL A 194 -5.13 -8.34 -4.01
C VAL A 194 -6.01 -7.59 -5.02
N ASP A 195 -6.19 -6.28 -4.86
CA ASP A 195 -6.93 -5.41 -5.77
C ASP A 195 -6.04 -4.78 -6.85
N THR A 196 -4.80 -5.23 -6.98
CA THR A 196 -3.85 -4.80 -8.01
C THR A 196 -3.88 -5.73 -9.22
N ARG A 197 -3.41 -5.23 -10.36
CA ARG A 197 -3.26 -6.02 -11.60
C ARG A 197 -1.90 -5.78 -12.22
N PRO A 198 -1.20 -6.85 -12.66
CA PRO A 198 0.00 -6.69 -13.45
C PRO A 198 -0.35 -6.13 -14.84
N LEU A 199 0.48 -5.22 -15.32
CA LEU A 199 0.37 -4.64 -16.67
C LEU A 199 1.46 -5.17 -17.62
N ARG A 200 2.54 -5.71 -17.02
CA ARG A 200 3.67 -6.31 -17.73
C ARG A 200 4.10 -7.55 -16.98
N GLN A 201 4.78 -8.44 -17.69
CA GLN A 201 5.38 -9.64 -17.10
C GLN A 201 6.42 -9.25 -16.04
N PRO A 202 6.33 -9.79 -14.81
CA PRO A 202 7.26 -9.48 -13.73
C PRO A 202 8.72 -9.76 -14.09
N THR A 203 9.01 -10.80 -14.83
CA THR A 203 10.35 -11.13 -15.32
C THR A 203 11.03 -9.94 -16.00
N SER A 204 10.28 -9.13 -16.77
CA SER A 204 10.76 -7.99 -17.54
C SER A 204 10.54 -6.63 -16.86
N TRP A 205 10.39 -6.58 -15.54
CA TRP A 205 10.14 -5.33 -14.83
C TRP A 205 11.34 -4.38 -14.80
N VAL A 206 12.54 -4.89 -14.84
CA VAL A 206 13.77 -4.10 -14.90
C VAL A 206 14.37 -4.24 -16.31
N SER A 207 14.68 -3.12 -16.91
CA SER A 207 15.32 -3.02 -18.22
C SER A 207 16.63 -2.24 -18.13
N SER A 208 17.50 -2.37 -19.13
CA SER A 208 18.76 -1.62 -19.17
C SER A 208 18.56 -0.10 -19.11
N SER A 209 17.41 0.41 -19.60
CA SER A 209 17.08 1.84 -19.49
C SER A 209 16.77 2.29 -18.08
N ASP A 210 16.29 1.40 -17.21
CA ASP A 210 16.05 1.69 -15.79
C ASP A 210 17.35 1.81 -14.98
N LEU A 211 18.43 1.21 -15.48
CA LEU A 211 19.77 1.21 -14.88
C LEU A 211 20.67 2.34 -15.38
N ALA A 212 20.20 3.14 -16.34
CA ALA A 212 20.98 4.21 -16.92
C ALA A 212 21.36 5.25 -15.87
N PRO A 213 22.61 5.76 -15.88
CA PRO A 213 23.04 6.83 -14.99
C PRO A 213 22.14 8.06 -15.09
N TRP A 214 21.96 8.75 -13.97
CA TRP A 214 21.19 9.97 -13.90
C TRP A 214 21.87 11.01 -13.00
N SER A 215 21.43 12.26 -13.04
CA SER A 215 21.99 13.33 -12.22
C SER A 215 20.89 14.11 -11.52
N ASP A 216 21.16 14.56 -10.30
CA ASP A 216 20.33 15.52 -9.60
C ASP A 216 20.37 16.87 -10.35
N SER A 217 19.22 17.35 -10.79
CA SER A 217 19.13 18.62 -11.54
C SER A 217 19.54 19.86 -10.75
N VAL A 218 19.59 19.77 -9.41
CA VAL A 218 19.94 20.89 -8.52
C VAL A 218 21.42 20.87 -8.16
N THR A 219 21.92 19.73 -7.67
CA THR A 219 23.31 19.61 -7.20
C THR A 219 24.28 19.15 -8.27
N GLN A 220 23.79 18.71 -9.44
CA GLN A 220 24.55 18.07 -10.51
C GLN A 220 25.28 16.79 -10.08
N MET A 221 24.98 16.28 -8.89
CA MET A 221 25.51 15.02 -8.40
C MET A 221 25.07 13.88 -9.31
N ARG A 222 26.03 13.10 -9.82
CA ARG A 222 25.78 11.97 -10.72
C ARG A 222 25.64 10.68 -9.94
N PHE A 223 24.61 9.92 -10.25
CA PHE A 223 24.34 8.59 -9.72
C PHE A 223 24.57 7.56 -10.85
N SER A 224 25.47 6.63 -10.61
CA SER A 224 25.80 5.54 -11.54
C SER A 224 26.17 4.33 -10.70
N PHE A 225 25.40 3.26 -10.79
CA PHE A 225 25.59 2.04 -10.00
C PHE A 225 25.52 0.84 -10.93
N ASP A 226 26.42 -0.13 -10.71
CA ASP A 226 26.51 -1.37 -11.48
C ASP A 226 25.92 -2.56 -10.70
N ASN A 227 25.39 -2.32 -9.51
CA ASN A 227 24.80 -3.37 -8.68
C ASN A 227 23.49 -3.87 -9.29
N PRO A 228 23.24 -5.20 -9.27
CA PRO A 228 21.92 -5.73 -9.58
C PRO A 228 20.85 -5.12 -8.65
N VAL A 229 19.68 -4.85 -9.20
CA VAL A 229 18.57 -4.31 -8.41
C VAL A 229 18.18 -5.29 -7.32
N SER A 230 18.15 -4.85 -6.07
CA SER A 230 17.75 -5.67 -4.92
C SER A 230 16.45 -5.20 -4.27
N SER A 231 15.96 -3.99 -4.63
CA SER A 231 14.64 -3.52 -4.21
C SER A 231 14.00 -2.64 -5.28
N ILE A 232 12.70 -2.78 -5.50
CA ILE A 232 11.90 -1.95 -6.42
C ILE A 232 10.76 -1.32 -5.65
N LEU A 233 10.69 0.02 -5.68
CA LEU A 233 9.66 0.81 -5.04
C LEU A 233 9.08 1.83 -6.02
N GLY A 234 7.79 2.11 -5.94
CA GLY A 234 7.13 3.11 -6.78
C GLY A 234 6.90 4.42 -6.03
N ILE A 235 6.90 5.54 -6.75
CA ILE A 235 6.45 6.82 -6.23
C ILE A 235 4.92 6.85 -6.24
N GLU A 236 4.30 7.17 -5.11
CA GLU A 236 2.86 7.38 -4.95
C GLU A 236 2.48 8.86 -5.11
N ALA A 237 3.29 9.75 -4.55
CA ALA A 237 3.14 11.20 -4.72
C ALA A 237 4.42 11.77 -5.30
N ASP A 238 4.27 12.58 -6.34
CA ASP A 238 5.33 13.34 -6.99
C ASP A 238 4.87 14.78 -7.19
N CYS A 239 5.01 15.56 -6.12
CA CYS A 239 4.65 16.97 -6.10
C CYS A 239 5.90 17.80 -6.38
N ALA A 240 5.75 18.86 -7.19
CA ALA A 240 6.87 19.75 -7.46
C ALA A 240 7.46 20.27 -6.14
N PRO A 241 8.77 20.12 -5.89
CA PRO A 241 9.38 20.40 -4.58
C PRO A 241 9.24 21.85 -4.11
N HIS A 242 9.02 22.78 -5.05
CA HIS A 242 8.80 24.21 -4.74
C HIS A 242 7.33 24.53 -4.38
N LYS A 243 6.39 23.59 -4.61
CA LYS A 243 4.99 23.71 -4.19
C LYS A 243 4.84 23.09 -2.81
N SER A 244 4.63 23.91 -1.80
CA SER A 244 4.46 23.48 -0.41
C SER A 244 3.03 23.03 -0.09
N ASP A 245 2.28 22.54 -1.09
CA ASP A 245 0.87 22.17 -0.92
C ASP A 245 0.59 20.65 -0.95
N TYR A 246 1.65 19.81 -1.05
CA TYR A 246 1.52 18.33 -1.02
C TYR A 246 0.77 17.82 0.22
N TRP A 247 0.91 18.49 1.35
CA TRP A 247 0.20 18.13 2.58
C TRP A 247 -1.32 18.35 2.49
N ARG A 248 -1.78 19.29 1.63
CA ARG A 248 -3.22 19.50 1.38
C ARG A 248 -3.84 18.34 0.61
N MET A 249 -3.02 17.57 -0.10
CA MET A 249 -3.41 16.35 -0.79
C MET A 249 -3.29 15.10 0.11
N GLY A 250 -2.93 15.29 1.40
CA GLY A 250 -2.79 14.21 2.37
C GLY A 250 -1.42 13.53 2.37
N TYR A 251 -0.43 14.06 1.65
CA TYR A 251 0.92 13.48 1.64
C TYR A 251 1.83 14.12 2.67
N SER A 252 2.74 13.33 3.25
CA SER A 252 3.74 13.79 4.22
C SER A 252 5.05 14.24 3.55
N TYR A 253 5.27 13.85 2.31
CA TYR A 253 6.47 14.18 1.54
C TYR A 253 6.10 14.61 0.12
N PRO A 254 6.84 15.56 -0.50
CA PRO A 254 6.67 15.90 -1.92
C PRO A 254 6.88 14.69 -2.84
N VAL A 255 7.87 13.86 -2.51
CA VAL A 255 8.10 12.55 -3.13
C VAL A 255 7.82 11.50 -2.05
N GLN A 256 6.69 10.78 -2.18
CA GLN A 256 6.27 9.73 -1.25
C GLN A 256 6.20 8.41 -1.99
N LEU A 257 6.74 7.36 -1.37
CA LEU A 257 6.72 6.01 -1.94
C LEU A 257 5.40 5.32 -1.64
N THR A 258 4.99 4.45 -2.56
CA THR A 258 3.87 3.54 -2.36
C THR A 258 4.29 2.32 -1.54
N GLN A 259 3.31 1.61 -1.00
CA GLN A 259 3.55 0.38 -0.25
C GLN A 259 2.59 -0.75 -0.66
N TRP A 260 1.52 -0.47 -1.43
CA TRP A 260 0.58 -1.48 -1.91
C TRP A 260 1.17 -2.44 -2.95
N ALA A 261 2.34 -2.12 -3.50
CA ALA A 261 3.18 -2.99 -4.31
C ALA A 261 4.65 -2.62 -4.12
N LEU A 262 5.48 -3.62 -3.89
CA LEU A 262 6.94 -3.49 -3.79
C LEU A 262 7.57 -4.84 -4.09
N ALA A 263 8.84 -4.82 -4.49
CA ALA A 263 9.60 -6.04 -4.68
C ALA A 263 10.97 -5.91 -4.03
N SER A 264 11.49 -7.01 -3.48
CA SER A 264 12.79 -6.97 -2.80
C SER A 264 13.44 -8.35 -2.75
N SER A 265 14.77 -8.37 -2.71
CA SER A 265 15.53 -9.54 -2.26
C SER A 265 15.30 -9.77 -0.76
N ALA A 266 15.39 -11.00 -0.31
CA ALA A 266 15.30 -11.34 1.10
C ALA A 266 16.42 -10.64 1.92
N GLY A 267 16.06 -10.15 3.10
CA GLY A 267 17.01 -9.50 4.02
C GLY A 267 17.50 -8.11 3.58
N HIS A 268 16.88 -7.49 2.60
CA HIS A 268 17.31 -6.16 2.12
C HIS A 268 17.27 -5.10 3.22
N ALA A 269 18.29 -4.24 3.26
CA ALA A 269 18.52 -3.29 4.35
C ALA A 269 17.38 -2.31 4.57
N VAL A 270 16.64 -1.90 3.54
CA VAL A 270 15.48 -1.01 3.70
C VAL A 270 14.34 -1.67 4.47
N LEU A 271 14.15 -3.00 4.29
CA LEU A 271 13.13 -3.76 5.03
C LEU A 271 13.52 -3.89 6.51
N LEU A 272 14.81 -4.15 6.78
CA LEU A 272 15.35 -4.19 8.13
C LEU A 272 15.22 -2.83 8.83
N ARG A 273 15.54 -1.74 8.12
CA ARG A 273 15.40 -0.36 8.62
C ARG A 273 13.95 -0.04 8.96
N PHE A 274 13.00 -0.48 8.13
CA PHE A 274 11.57 -0.29 8.41
C PHE A 274 11.17 -0.99 9.72
N MET A 275 11.55 -2.26 9.89
CA MET A 275 11.23 -3.02 11.09
C MET A 275 11.88 -2.43 12.35
N ASP A 276 13.14 -2.02 12.27
CA ASP A 276 13.84 -1.34 13.36
C ASP A 276 13.17 0.00 13.75
N ASN A 277 12.76 0.79 12.76
CA ASN A 277 12.01 2.03 13.00
C ASN A 277 10.67 1.77 13.70
N LEU A 278 9.93 0.74 13.26
CA LEU A 278 8.66 0.35 13.86
C LEU A 278 8.86 -0.12 15.31
N GLN A 279 9.82 -1.01 15.54
CA GLN A 279 10.12 -1.52 16.88
C GLN A 279 10.52 -0.40 17.83
N ARG A 280 11.45 0.49 17.43
CA ARG A 280 11.83 1.67 18.22
C ARG A 280 10.65 2.59 18.55
N ARG A 281 9.72 2.76 17.60
CA ARG A 281 8.51 3.56 17.83
C ARG A 281 7.58 2.91 18.84
N MET A 282 7.35 1.59 18.71
CA MET A 282 6.55 0.84 19.67
C MET A 282 7.19 0.81 21.07
N ASP A 283 8.51 0.68 21.16
CA ASP A 283 9.26 0.79 22.41
C ASP A 283 9.13 2.18 23.04
N GLY A 284 9.14 3.22 22.22
CA GLY A 284 8.90 4.59 22.67
C GLY A 284 7.52 4.76 23.30
N VAL A 285 6.48 4.20 22.66
CA VAL A 285 5.12 4.18 23.20
C VAL A 285 5.06 3.37 24.49
N ALA A 286 5.64 2.17 24.51
CA ALA A 286 5.67 1.33 25.70
C ALA A 286 6.34 2.07 26.90
N ARG A 287 7.51 2.68 26.69
CA ARG A 287 8.22 3.44 27.74
C ARG A 287 7.36 4.56 28.34
N ARG A 288 6.62 5.31 27.53
CA ARG A 288 5.68 6.36 28.01
C ARG A 288 4.49 5.78 28.77
N ASN A 289 4.17 4.50 28.53
CA ASN A 289 3.07 3.78 29.17
C ASN A 289 3.58 2.73 30.19
N ARG A 290 4.52 3.12 31.05
CA ARG A 290 5.07 2.31 32.16
C ARG A 290 5.73 1.00 31.69
N GLY A 291 6.33 0.98 30.52
CA GLY A 291 7.00 -0.18 29.93
C GLY A 291 6.06 -1.20 29.28
N ASN A 292 4.76 -0.94 29.22
CA ASN A 292 3.77 -1.87 28.72
C ASN A 292 3.04 -1.33 27.48
N ILE A 293 3.16 -2.04 26.35
CA ILE A 293 2.47 -1.72 25.10
C ILE A 293 1.00 -2.16 25.10
N ASN A 294 0.62 -3.08 26.00
CA ASN A 294 -0.72 -3.66 26.10
C ASN A 294 -1.62 -2.88 27.07
N THR A 295 -1.51 -1.55 27.08
CA THR A 295 -2.42 -0.71 27.85
C THR A 295 -3.37 0.02 26.91
N PRO A 296 -4.61 0.34 27.34
CA PRO A 296 -5.53 1.15 26.54
C PRO A 296 -4.92 2.47 26.08
N GLU A 297 -4.09 3.08 26.93
CA GLU A 297 -3.39 4.35 26.66
C GLU A 297 -2.34 4.17 25.56
N ALA A 298 -1.54 3.10 25.64
CA ALA A 298 -0.53 2.79 24.60
C ALA A 298 -1.19 2.49 23.25
N ILE A 299 -2.26 1.70 23.24
CA ILE A 299 -3.02 1.40 22.01
C ILE A 299 -3.66 2.68 21.45
N LYS A 300 -4.19 3.55 22.31
CA LYS A 300 -4.72 4.85 21.90
C LYS A 300 -3.64 5.72 21.27
N GLU A 301 -2.44 5.74 21.87
CA GLU A 301 -1.30 6.49 21.35
C GLU A 301 -0.86 5.96 19.96
N LEU A 302 -0.77 4.63 19.78
CA LEU A 302 -0.50 4.02 18.46
C LEU A 302 -1.55 4.43 17.41
N ARG A 303 -2.84 4.43 17.78
CA ARG A 303 -3.92 4.89 16.90
C ARG A 303 -3.79 6.37 16.52
N GLN A 304 -3.31 7.21 17.44
CA GLN A 304 -3.10 8.64 17.17
C GLN A 304 -1.95 8.89 16.17
N ILE A 305 -0.93 8.03 16.14
CA ILE A 305 0.11 8.09 15.11
C ILE A 305 -0.51 7.87 13.72
N GLY A 306 -1.52 7.01 13.64
CA GLY A 306 -2.26 6.66 12.44
C GLY A 306 -1.52 5.69 11.52
N PRO A 307 -2.26 4.91 10.71
CA PRO A 307 -1.68 3.84 9.90
C PRO A 307 -0.65 4.33 8.89
N LEU A 308 -0.88 5.47 8.24
CA LEU A 308 0.04 6.03 7.24
C LEU A 308 1.45 6.25 7.80
N CYS A 309 1.53 6.77 9.04
CA CYS A 309 2.79 7.13 9.69
C CYS A 309 3.39 5.98 10.51
N LEU A 310 2.57 5.06 11.02
CA LEU A 310 3.04 3.95 11.87
C LEU A 310 3.65 2.84 11.01
N THR A 311 2.94 2.38 9.99
CA THR A 311 3.28 1.21 9.19
C THR A 311 3.15 1.45 7.68
N GLY A 312 2.46 2.51 7.29
CA GLY A 312 2.04 2.81 5.92
C GLY A 312 3.11 3.46 5.03
N PRO A 313 2.70 4.06 3.92
CA PRO A 313 3.60 4.62 2.91
C PRO A 313 4.54 5.70 3.45
N VAL A 314 4.15 6.44 4.49
CA VAL A 314 5.03 7.40 5.16
C VAL A 314 6.17 6.68 5.89
N ALA A 315 5.87 5.59 6.61
CA ALA A 315 6.89 4.81 7.32
C ALA A 315 7.89 4.16 6.35
N VAL A 316 7.41 3.62 5.22
CA VAL A 316 8.27 3.09 4.15
C VAL A 316 9.13 4.20 3.56
N THR A 317 8.53 5.36 3.24
CA THR A 317 9.28 6.50 2.71
C THR A 317 10.40 6.94 3.66
N VAL A 318 10.13 7.02 4.97
CA VAL A 318 11.15 7.36 5.98
C VAL A 318 12.28 6.34 6.00
N ALA A 319 11.97 5.04 6.00
CA ALA A 319 12.99 4.00 6.04
C ALA A 319 13.93 4.05 4.83
N VAL A 320 13.35 4.13 3.62
CA VAL A 320 14.11 4.19 2.36
C VAL A 320 14.88 5.49 2.25
N LYS A 321 14.22 6.62 2.52
CA LYS A 321 14.82 7.96 2.49
C LYS A 321 16.06 8.03 3.36
N THR A 322 15.91 7.68 4.64
CA THR A 322 17.03 7.76 5.60
C THR A 322 18.16 6.85 5.17
N TRP A 323 17.87 5.62 4.74
CA TRP A 323 18.89 4.68 4.31
C TRP A 323 19.67 5.16 3.09
N LEU A 324 18.99 5.68 2.06
CA LEU A 324 19.63 6.18 0.83
C LEU A 324 20.41 7.47 1.07
N GLU A 325 19.85 8.41 1.85
CA GLU A 325 20.54 9.68 2.17
C GLU A 325 21.84 9.43 2.96
N GLU A 326 21.82 8.53 3.96
CA GLU A 326 22.98 8.15 4.76
C GLU A 326 24.09 7.51 3.92
N ARG A 327 23.72 6.70 2.92
CA ARG A 327 24.69 5.93 2.14
C ARG A 327 25.27 6.69 0.95
N THR A 328 24.46 7.50 0.31
CA THR A 328 24.81 8.06 -1.01
C THR A 328 24.86 9.58 -1.03
N GLY A 329 24.42 10.24 0.05
CA GLY A 329 24.24 11.69 0.04
C GLY A 329 23.10 12.16 -0.87
N LEU A 330 22.19 11.24 -1.25
CA LEU A 330 21.05 11.56 -2.09
C LEU A 330 20.22 12.70 -1.49
N ARG A 331 19.96 13.73 -2.25
CA ARG A 331 18.93 14.70 -1.93
C ARG A 331 17.56 14.09 -2.31
N TRP A 332 16.74 13.76 -1.32
CA TRP A 332 15.49 13.00 -1.53
C TRP A 332 14.62 13.53 -2.67
N ASN A 333 14.44 14.85 -2.74
CA ASN A 333 13.62 15.47 -3.79
C ASN A 333 14.22 15.36 -5.20
N ALA A 334 15.46 14.89 -5.38
CA ALA A 334 16.04 14.59 -6.69
C ALA A 334 15.36 13.39 -7.37
N LEU A 335 14.62 12.58 -6.61
CA LEU A 335 13.86 11.45 -7.13
C LEU A 335 12.60 11.87 -7.91
N THR A 336 12.17 13.15 -7.83
CA THR A 336 11.01 13.62 -8.61
C THR A 336 11.16 13.31 -10.09
N GLY A 337 10.08 12.87 -10.73
CA GLY A 337 9.99 12.74 -12.19
C GLY A 337 9.61 14.04 -12.90
N SER A 338 9.41 15.12 -12.13
CA SER A 338 9.09 16.43 -12.68
C SER A 338 10.31 17.01 -13.40
N GLY A 339 10.24 17.12 -14.71
CA GLY A 339 11.31 17.71 -15.54
C GLY A 339 12.25 16.71 -16.21
N ASP A 340 12.17 15.41 -15.91
CA ASP A 340 12.99 14.36 -16.54
C ASP A 340 12.18 13.30 -17.34
N GLY A 341 10.91 13.58 -17.57
CA GLY A 341 10.00 12.68 -18.30
C GLY A 341 9.53 11.47 -17.47
N GLY A 342 9.71 11.48 -16.15
CA GLY A 342 9.27 10.39 -15.27
C GLY A 342 10.10 9.13 -15.44
N ARG A 343 11.41 9.25 -15.44
CA ARG A 343 12.35 8.13 -15.55
C ARG A 343 12.50 7.39 -14.22
N SER A 344 12.74 6.08 -14.30
CA SER A 344 13.20 5.28 -13.15
C SER A 344 14.58 5.77 -12.72
N LYS A 345 14.89 5.65 -11.43
CA LYS A 345 16.16 6.08 -10.84
C LYS A 345 16.74 4.97 -9.97
N LEU A 346 17.86 4.42 -10.39
CA LEU A 346 18.64 3.49 -9.57
C LEU A 346 19.51 4.30 -8.60
N VAL A 347 19.43 3.96 -7.30
CA VAL A 347 20.29 4.49 -6.23
C VAL A 347 20.79 3.32 -5.39
N GLU A 348 22.09 3.07 -5.39
CA GLU A 348 22.69 1.83 -4.90
C GLU A 348 22.12 0.62 -5.64
N ASP A 349 21.35 -0.21 -4.97
CA ASP A 349 20.62 -1.36 -5.48
C ASP A 349 19.09 -1.20 -5.36
N VAL A 350 18.62 0.02 -5.09
CA VAL A 350 17.20 0.37 -4.98
C VAL A 350 16.74 1.09 -6.24
N LEU A 351 15.85 0.48 -6.98
CA LEU A 351 15.21 1.06 -8.15
C LEU A 351 13.93 1.80 -7.75
N ILE A 352 13.94 3.11 -7.88
CA ILE A 352 12.75 3.96 -7.66
C ILE A 352 12.04 4.18 -8.99
N LEU A 353 10.82 3.68 -9.08
CA LEU A 353 9.98 3.84 -10.26
C LEU A 353 9.24 5.18 -10.18
N PRO A 354 9.01 5.87 -11.30
CA PRO A 354 8.21 7.09 -11.33
C PRO A 354 6.76 6.81 -10.93
N ILE A 355 5.98 7.86 -10.70
CA ILE A 355 4.54 7.76 -10.33
C ILE A 355 3.70 6.92 -11.31
N THR A 356 4.17 6.76 -12.55
CA THR A 356 3.55 5.90 -13.55
C THR A 356 3.99 4.45 -13.47
N GLY A 357 5.04 4.12 -12.72
CA GLY A 357 5.62 2.79 -12.63
C GLY A 357 4.69 1.79 -11.93
N PHE A 358 4.21 2.16 -10.75
CA PHE A 358 3.10 1.51 -10.05
C PHE A 358 1.93 2.51 -10.02
N ARG A 359 0.97 2.34 -10.92
CA ARG A 359 -0.08 3.33 -11.15
C ARG A 359 -1.32 3.05 -10.32
N THR A 360 -1.87 4.06 -9.64
CA THR A 360 -3.21 4.02 -9.09
C THR A 360 -4.23 4.52 -10.13
N ARG A 361 -5.32 3.79 -10.34
CA ARG A 361 -6.47 4.28 -11.10
C ARG A 361 -7.39 5.02 -10.14
N GLN A 362 -7.12 6.30 -9.89
CA GLN A 362 -8.06 7.16 -9.19
C GLN A 362 -9.31 7.34 -10.06
N ILE A 363 -10.45 6.85 -9.57
CA ILE A 363 -11.75 7.28 -10.08
C ILE A 363 -11.94 8.71 -9.55
N ARG A 364 -11.98 9.68 -10.46
CA ARG A 364 -12.25 11.09 -10.15
C ARG A 364 -13.57 11.20 -9.38
N GLN A 365 -13.52 11.56 -8.11
CA GLN A 365 -14.67 11.97 -7.31
C GLN A 365 -14.41 13.22 -6.46
N TYR A 366 -13.25 13.87 -6.61
CA TYR A 366 -13.06 15.20 -6.03
C TYR A 366 -12.88 16.20 -7.17
N GLY A 367 -13.97 16.97 -7.43
CA GLY A 367 -13.94 18.11 -8.31
C GLY A 367 -13.08 19.23 -7.71
N LEU A 368 -11.79 19.18 -7.99
CA LEU A 368 -10.89 20.30 -7.89
C LEU A 368 -10.19 20.38 -9.24
N GLU A 369 -10.61 21.39 -10.01
CA GLU A 369 -9.99 21.80 -11.26
C GLU A 369 -8.55 22.27 -10.99
N ALA A 370 -7.60 21.35 -11.03
CA ALA A 370 -6.22 21.68 -11.36
C ALA A 370 -6.03 21.36 -12.83
N GLY A 371 -5.79 22.39 -13.64
CA GLY A 371 -5.78 22.36 -15.10
C GLY A 371 -4.72 21.47 -15.73
N HIS A 372 -4.82 20.17 -15.57
CA HIS A 372 -4.09 19.19 -16.34
C HIS A 372 -5.05 18.43 -17.24
N ARG A 373 -4.80 18.54 -18.54
CA ARG A 373 -5.51 17.81 -19.60
C ARG A 373 -5.60 16.33 -19.22
N PRO A 374 -6.75 15.65 -19.44
CA PRO A 374 -6.87 14.22 -19.24
C PRO A 374 -5.86 13.53 -20.15
N LEU A 375 -4.88 12.84 -19.55
CA LEU A 375 -4.10 11.86 -20.29
C LEU A 375 -5.10 10.84 -20.84
N SER A 376 -5.07 10.68 -22.17
CA SER A 376 -5.86 9.71 -22.91
C SER A 376 -5.76 8.32 -22.26
N SER A 377 -6.75 7.47 -22.47
CA SER A 377 -6.88 6.11 -21.96
C SER A 377 -5.74 5.15 -22.35
N SER A 378 -4.66 5.63 -22.94
CA SER A 378 -3.46 4.86 -23.22
C SER A 378 -2.69 4.59 -21.91
N LEU A 379 -2.35 3.35 -21.66
CA LEU A 379 -1.45 2.94 -20.59
C LEU A 379 -0.13 3.69 -20.75
N ALA A 380 0.33 4.35 -19.69
CA ALA A 380 1.61 5.05 -19.72
C ALA A 380 2.73 4.06 -20.06
N PRO A 381 3.64 4.39 -21.00
CA PRO A 381 4.80 3.54 -21.28
C PRO A 381 5.57 3.28 -19.97
N GLY A 382 5.89 2.02 -19.70
CA GLY A 382 6.65 1.65 -18.51
C GLY A 382 5.83 1.26 -17.28
N ALA A 383 4.51 1.45 -17.25
CA ALA A 383 3.69 1.01 -16.12
C ALA A 383 3.73 -0.54 -15.95
N ARG A 384 3.90 -1.01 -14.71
CA ARG A 384 4.06 -2.43 -14.35
C ARG A 384 2.84 -3.01 -13.66
N ILE A 385 2.25 -2.25 -12.76
CA ILE A 385 1.07 -2.63 -11.96
C ILE A 385 0.07 -1.48 -11.93
N VAL A 386 -1.21 -1.81 -11.84
CA VAL A 386 -2.28 -0.86 -11.54
C VAL A 386 -3.06 -1.33 -10.32
N ALA A 387 -3.29 -0.42 -9.35
CA ALA A 387 -4.21 -0.62 -8.25
C ALA A 387 -5.59 -0.03 -8.58
N HIS A 388 -6.63 -0.73 -8.16
CA HIS A 388 -8.01 -0.29 -8.30
C HIS A 388 -8.53 0.18 -6.94
N LEU A 389 -8.39 1.47 -6.64
CA LEU A 389 -8.98 2.05 -5.45
C LEU A 389 -10.50 2.20 -5.65
N ARG A 390 -11.31 1.44 -4.91
CA ARG A 390 -12.75 1.69 -4.80
C ARG A 390 -13.05 2.53 -3.56
N PRO A 391 -13.86 3.61 -3.68
CA PRO A 391 -14.33 4.36 -2.52
C PRO A 391 -15.27 3.55 -1.61
N GLU A 392 -15.95 2.54 -2.14
CA GLU A 392 -17.06 1.85 -1.45
C GLU A 392 -16.63 0.84 -0.37
N SER A 393 -15.43 0.26 -0.44
CA SER A 393 -14.98 -0.68 0.59
C SER A 393 -14.57 0.01 1.90
N ARG A 394 -14.22 1.29 1.86
CA ARG A 394 -13.89 2.09 3.06
C ARG A 394 -15.11 2.67 3.78
N VAL A 395 -16.24 2.83 3.10
CA VAL A 395 -17.42 3.49 3.67
C VAL A 395 -18.24 2.57 4.61
N ARG A 396 -18.09 1.25 4.52
CA ARG A 396 -18.84 0.31 5.39
C ARG A 396 -18.09 -0.19 6.64
N GLU A 397 -16.79 -0.02 6.71
CA GLU A 397 -16.02 -0.43 7.91
C GLU A 397 -15.89 0.67 8.96
N SER A 398 -16.35 1.91 8.70
CA SER A 398 -16.03 2.97 9.62
C SER A 398 -16.97 4.19 9.62
N LEU A 399 -18.05 4.10 10.36
CA LEU A 399 -18.58 5.26 11.07
C LEU A 399 -17.49 5.88 11.97
N SER A 400 -16.52 5.10 12.47
CA SER A 400 -15.36 5.55 13.23
C SER A 400 -14.38 6.38 12.40
N ASP A 401 -14.14 6.06 11.11
CA ASP A 401 -13.24 6.83 10.25
C ASP A 401 -13.88 8.15 9.78
N LEU A 402 -15.20 8.16 9.57
CA LEU A 402 -15.92 9.41 9.31
C LEU A 402 -15.87 10.34 10.53
N VAL A 403 -16.05 9.81 11.72
CA VAL A 403 -15.90 10.54 12.97
C VAL A 403 -14.47 11.04 13.14
N TRP A 404 -13.46 10.27 12.76
CA TRP A 404 -12.05 10.68 12.79
C TRP A 404 -11.75 11.81 11.79
N VAL A 405 -12.23 11.70 10.52
CA VAL A 405 -12.08 12.76 9.52
C VAL A 405 -12.78 14.05 9.97
N VAL A 406 -13.99 13.95 10.53
CA VAL A 406 -14.72 15.09 11.07
C VAL A 406 -14.01 15.68 12.29
N GLN A 407 -13.46 14.86 13.19
CA GLN A 407 -12.64 15.32 14.31
C GLN A 407 -11.37 16.05 13.84
N LYS A 408 -10.67 15.53 12.83
CA LYS A 408 -9.49 16.21 12.26
C LYS A 408 -9.83 17.51 11.57
N LEU A 409 -10.97 17.60 10.88
CA LEU A 409 -11.46 18.86 10.32
C LEU A 409 -11.84 19.87 11.40
N VAL A 410 -12.43 19.42 12.51
CA VAL A 410 -12.77 20.28 13.67
C VAL A 410 -11.50 20.73 14.41
N GLU A 411 -10.48 19.87 14.57
CA GLU A 411 -9.18 20.25 15.15
C GLU A 411 -8.44 21.26 14.27
N ALA A 412 -8.40 21.02 12.94
CA ALA A 412 -7.81 21.98 12.00
C ALA A 412 -8.51 23.34 12.02
N ALA A 413 -9.85 23.35 12.12
CA ALA A 413 -10.61 24.57 12.26
C ALA A 413 -10.41 25.29 13.63
N ARG A 414 -10.11 24.54 14.69
CA ARG A 414 -9.74 25.11 16.00
C ARG A 414 -8.34 25.72 16.01
N LEU A 415 -7.36 25.06 15.35
CA LEU A 415 -6.00 25.57 15.23
C LEU A 415 -5.95 26.86 14.38
N THR A 416 -6.72 26.95 13.30
CA THR A 416 -6.86 28.19 12.51
C THR A 416 -7.54 29.33 13.29
N ARG A 417 -8.51 29.02 14.15
CA ARG A 417 -9.10 30.03 15.05
C ARG A 417 -8.13 30.51 16.12
N SER A 418 -7.30 29.61 16.68
CA SER A 418 -6.30 29.98 17.69
C SER A 418 -5.19 30.86 17.10
N GLN A 419 -4.77 30.63 15.84
CA GLN A 419 -3.82 31.50 15.16
C GLN A 419 -4.40 32.86 14.80
N ALA A 420 -5.65 32.93 14.35
CA ALA A 420 -6.33 34.20 14.08
C ALA A 420 -6.52 35.07 15.34
N THR A 421 -6.70 34.45 16.51
CA THR A 421 -6.84 35.17 17.79
C THR A 421 -5.49 35.71 18.31
N ILE A 422 -4.34 35.13 17.86
CA ILE A 422 -3.01 35.60 18.23
C ILE A 422 -2.57 36.77 17.35
N GLU A 423 -3.07 36.88 16.11
CA GLU A 423 -2.76 38.00 15.21
C GLU A 423 -3.56 39.27 15.52
N GLU A 424 -4.73 39.18 16.18
CA GLU A 424 -5.49 40.37 16.64
C GLU A 424 -5.04 40.99 17.97
N GLY A 425 -4.12 40.34 18.71
CA GLY A 425 -3.59 40.75 20.01
C GLY A 425 -2.24 41.45 19.97
N GLY A 426 -1.87 42.11 18.88
CA GLY A 426 -0.56 42.75 18.70
C GLY A 426 -0.26 43.86 19.73
N ARG A 427 0.60 43.56 20.74
CA ARG A 427 1.49 44.53 21.35
C ARG A 427 2.89 43.96 21.48
N VAL A 428 3.77 44.58 20.72
CA VAL A 428 5.21 44.38 20.73
C VAL A 428 5.76 44.79 22.13
N PHE A 429 6.51 43.91 22.78
CA PHE A 429 7.46 44.28 23.83
C PHE A 429 8.84 43.78 23.40
N HIS A 430 9.71 44.76 23.09
CA HIS A 430 11.16 44.59 23.09
C HIS A 430 11.65 44.47 24.50
N TYR A 431 12.45 43.44 24.82
CA TYR A 431 13.44 43.49 25.89
C TYR A 431 14.77 42.90 25.38
N ALA A 432 15.82 43.58 25.78
CA ALA A 432 17.21 43.49 25.45
C ALA A 432 17.85 42.11 25.66
#